data_2d0b5ce506618ad6af33112d1589ba6c
#
_entry.id   2d0b5ce506618ad6af33112d1589ba6c
#
_cell.length_a   1.000
_cell.length_b   1.000
_cell.length_c   1.000
_cell.angle_alpha   90.00
_cell.angle_beta   90.00
_cell.angle_gamma   90.00
#
_symmetry.space_group_name_H-M   'P 1'
#
loop_
_entity.id
_entity.type
_entity.pdbx_description
1 polymer ?
#
loop_
_entity_poly.entity_id
_entity_poly.type
_entity_poly.pdbx_seq_one_letter_code
_entity_poly.pdbx_strand_id
1 'polypeptide(L)'
;ALSPREILRLMLNNHRWFARHDLPQPRLYVPPAWAMGPIPKRLLDRLPFDRYETLTGVYDAPSRRFVPLPLAGFEGDTAARAAFVRPFNALNRGLARMTDRPLRLGIHPDDFELRLAGALERMLAAGSEAVPYERLASAGA
;
A
#
# COMPACT_ATOMS: atom_id res chain seq x y z
N ALA A 1 -13.78 11.27 14.12
CA ALA A 1 -12.57 11.16 13.27
C ALA A 1 -11.39 11.75 14.01
N LEU A 2 -10.18 11.18 13.85
CA LEU A 2 -8.97 11.68 14.47
C LEU A 2 -8.53 13.00 13.83
N SER A 3 -8.01 13.90 14.63
CA SER A 3 -7.38 15.12 14.15
C SER A 3 -6.01 14.83 13.50
N PRO A 4 -5.48 15.70 12.62
CA PRO A 4 -4.14 15.53 12.06
C PRO A 4 -3.04 15.33 13.10
N ARG A 5 -3.14 16.02 14.25
CA ARG A 5 -2.16 15.89 15.36
C ARG A 5 -2.19 14.51 16.00
N GLU A 6 -3.38 13.95 16.18
CA GLU A 6 -3.54 12.60 16.75
C GLU A 6 -3.00 11.54 15.80
N ILE A 7 -3.28 11.67 14.50
CA ILE A 7 -2.75 10.75 13.48
C ILE A 7 -1.21 10.80 13.47
N LEU A 8 -0.61 11.99 13.43
CA LEU A 8 0.85 12.16 13.47
C LEU A 8 1.46 11.52 14.72
N ARG A 9 0.81 11.71 15.89
CA ARG A 9 1.27 11.09 17.14
C ARG A 9 1.23 9.57 17.07
N LEU A 10 0.17 8.98 16.50
CA LEU A 10 0.07 7.54 16.31
C LEU A 10 1.16 7.01 15.37
N MET A 11 1.41 7.69 14.26
CA MET A 11 2.47 7.31 13.32
C MET A 11 3.85 7.32 13.97
N LEU A 12 4.17 8.37 14.73
CA LEU A 12 5.43 8.47 15.47
C LEU A 12 5.54 7.42 16.58
N ASN A 13 4.45 7.11 17.27
CA ASN A 13 4.44 6.06 18.29
C ASN A 13 4.68 4.68 17.67
N ASN A 14 4.08 4.39 16.52
CA ASN A 14 4.31 3.16 15.79
C ASN A 14 5.80 3.04 15.39
N HIS A 15 6.39 4.10 14.83
CA HIS A 15 7.81 4.08 14.49
C HIS A 15 8.70 3.84 15.71
N ARG A 16 8.44 4.52 16.82
CA ARG A 16 9.18 4.35 18.08
C ARG A 16 9.01 2.95 18.69
N TRP A 17 7.89 2.28 18.42
CA TRP A 17 7.67 0.93 18.90
C TRP A 17 8.71 -0.04 18.31
N PHE A 18 9.04 0.07 17.04
CA PHE A 18 10.10 -0.74 16.41
C PHE A 18 11.46 -0.54 17.10
N ALA A 19 11.85 0.71 17.38
CA ALA A 19 13.09 1.00 18.09
C ALA A 19 13.12 0.40 19.52
N ARG A 20 11.99 0.42 20.23
CA ARG A 20 11.90 -0.15 21.59
C ARG A 20 12.02 -1.68 21.63
N HIS A 21 11.79 -2.34 20.51
CA HIS A 21 11.84 -3.80 20.39
C HIS A 21 13.05 -4.26 19.55
N ASP A 22 14.05 -3.39 19.36
CA ASP A 22 15.26 -3.69 18.58
C ASP A 22 14.97 -4.22 17.16
N LEU A 23 13.87 -3.78 16.56
CA LEU A 23 13.48 -4.13 15.21
C LEU A 23 13.98 -3.08 14.19
N PRO A 24 14.25 -3.47 12.94
CA PRO A 24 14.60 -2.54 11.88
C PRO A 24 13.55 -1.44 11.74
N GLN A 25 14.01 -0.18 11.62
CA GLN A 25 13.10 0.95 11.50
C GLN A 25 12.33 0.91 10.19
N PRO A 26 10.97 0.97 10.21
CA PRO A 26 10.18 0.93 9.00
C PRO A 26 10.37 2.24 8.20
N ARG A 27 10.64 2.10 6.92
CA ARG A 27 10.74 3.24 5.98
C ARG A 27 9.47 3.45 5.16
N LEU A 28 8.60 2.45 5.13
CA LEU A 28 7.29 2.47 4.48
C LEU A 28 6.19 2.55 5.54
N TYR A 29 5.25 3.45 5.34
CA TYR A 29 4.02 3.52 6.14
C TYR A 29 2.81 3.13 5.28
N VAL A 30 2.08 2.13 5.73
CA VAL A 30 0.82 1.69 5.13
C VAL A 30 -0.31 2.04 6.10
N PRO A 31 -1.16 3.02 5.79
CA PRO A 31 -2.27 3.36 6.66
C PRO A 31 -3.37 2.30 6.61
N PRO A 32 -4.17 2.15 7.66
CA PRO A 32 -5.34 1.27 7.63
C PRO A 32 -6.22 1.58 6.43
N ALA A 33 -6.64 0.53 5.70
CA ALA A 33 -7.43 0.63 4.47
C ALA A 33 -6.87 1.62 3.44
N TRP A 34 -5.54 1.84 3.43
CA TRP A 34 -4.85 2.84 2.58
C TRP A 34 -5.38 4.27 2.71
N ALA A 35 -6.10 4.57 3.79
CA ALA A 35 -6.69 5.88 4.06
C ALA A 35 -5.80 6.70 5.01
N MET A 36 -5.03 7.63 4.45
CA MET A 36 -4.08 8.46 5.20
C MET A 36 -4.77 9.44 6.18
N GLY A 37 -6.05 9.72 5.99
CA GLY A 37 -6.75 10.78 6.72
C GLY A 37 -6.34 12.20 6.26
N PRO A 38 -6.81 13.24 6.95
CA PRO A 38 -6.64 14.63 6.53
C PRO A 38 -5.25 15.18 6.90
N ILE A 39 -4.17 14.50 6.54
CA ILE A 39 -2.80 14.96 6.79
C ILE A 39 -2.27 15.69 5.56
N PRO A 40 -1.85 16.96 5.67
CA PRO A 40 -1.15 17.65 4.59
C PRO A 40 0.18 16.97 4.24
N LYS A 41 0.47 16.78 2.96
CA LYS A 41 1.71 16.13 2.48
C LYS A 41 2.99 16.73 3.09
N ARG A 42 3.04 18.06 3.26
CA ARG A 42 4.18 18.76 3.90
C ARG A 42 4.50 18.29 5.32
N LEU A 43 3.54 17.65 6.01
CA LEU A 43 3.79 17.08 7.33
C LEU A 43 4.35 15.66 7.23
N LEU A 44 4.06 14.94 6.16
CA LEU A 44 4.64 13.62 5.89
C LEU A 44 6.16 13.72 5.68
N ASP A 45 6.63 14.79 5.04
CA ASP A 45 8.06 15.04 4.82
C ASP A 45 8.87 15.22 6.12
N ARG A 46 8.20 15.40 7.26
CA ARG A 46 8.82 15.59 8.57
C ARG A 46 8.78 14.33 9.45
N LEU A 47 8.16 13.28 8.97
CA LEU A 47 8.05 12.01 9.67
C LEU A 47 9.21 11.08 9.26
N PRO A 48 9.54 10.09 10.09
CA PRO A 48 10.68 9.20 9.85
C PRO A 48 10.41 8.09 8.82
N PHE A 49 9.45 8.27 7.95
CA PHE A 49 9.16 7.35 6.86
C PHE A 49 9.53 7.97 5.53
N ASP A 50 10.07 7.19 4.60
CA ASP A 50 10.39 7.65 3.26
C ASP A 50 9.18 7.60 2.34
N ARG A 51 8.29 6.61 2.57
CA ARG A 51 7.18 6.33 1.67
C ARG A 51 5.88 6.11 2.42
N TYR A 52 4.80 6.57 1.77
CA TYR A 52 3.44 6.46 2.30
C TYR A 52 2.53 5.87 1.24
N GLU A 53 1.96 4.70 1.52
CA GLU A 53 0.96 4.11 0.65
C GLU A 53 -0.38 4.82 0.76
N THR A 54 -1.06 4.90 -0.36
CA THR A 54 -2.47 5.29 -0.47
C THR A 54 -3.19 4.30 -1.38
N LEU A 55 -4.50 4.37 -1.47
CA LEU A 55 -5.27 3.51 -2.37
C LEU A 55 -4.81 3.62 -3.83
N THR A 56 -4.41 4.81 -4.28
CA THR A 56 -4.10 5.11 -5.69
C THR A 56 -2.62 5.14 -6.02
N GLY A 57 -1.73 5.00 -5.03
CA GLY A 57 -0.29 5.04 -5.28
C GLY A 57 0.54 5.22 -4.02
N VAL A 58 1.75 5.67 -4.21
CA VAL A 58 2.74 5.88 -3.14
C VAL A 58 3.25 7.32 -3.18
N TYR A 59 3.24 7.99 -2.06
CA TYR A 59 3.95 9.27 -1.89
C TYR A 59 5.37 8.99 -1.41
N ASP A 60 6.36 9.44 -2.18
CA ASP A 60 7.78 9.38 -1.86
C ASP A 60 8.18 10.71 -1.27
N ALA A 61 8.47 10.73 0.04
CA ALA A 61 8.77 11.96 0.77
C ALA A 61 10.14 12.58 0.38
N PRO A 62 11.21 11.79 0.20
CA PRO A 62 12.50 12.33 -0.24
C PRO A 62 12.43 13.12 -1.54
N SER A 63 11.74 12.61 -2.55
CA SER A 63 11.56 13.29 -3.84
C SER A 63 10.34 14.21 -3.89
N ARG A 64 9.47 14.18 -2.87
CA ARG A 64 8.18 14.87 -2.80
C ARG A 64 7.24 14.55 -3.97
N ARG A 65 7.37 13.37 -4.54
CA ARG A 65 6.60 12.93 -5.71
C ARG A 65 5.54 11.93 -5.31
N PHE A 66 4.42 11.99 -5.99
CA PHE A 66 3.40 10.95 -5.91
C PHE A 66 3.51 10.04 -7.14
N VAL A 67 3.71 8.76 -6.91
CA VAL A 67 3.79 7.74 -7.95
C VAL A 67 2.46 6.99 -7.99
N PRO A 68 1.63 7.18 -9.01
CA PRO A 68 0.41 6.41 -9.18
C PRO A 68 0.74 4.94 -9.43
N LEU A 69 0.21 4.05 -8.60
CA LEU A 69 0.42 2.61 -8.70
C LEU A 69 -0.90 1.89 -8.46
N PRO A 70 -1.39 1.10 -9.42
CA PRO A 70 -2.58 0.28 -9.24
C PRO A 70 -2.43 -0.70 -8.07
N LEU A 71 -3.55 -1.02 -7.40
CA LEU A 71 -3.61 -1.91 -6.24
C LEU A 71 -4.58 -3.05 -6.51
N ALA A 72 -4.20 -4.27 -6.18
CA ALA A 72 -5.12 -5.41 -6.05
C ALA A 72 -5.15 -5.87 -4.59
N GLY A 73 -6.35 -6.08 -4.06
CA GLY A 73 -6.59 -6.63 -2.73
C GLY A 73 -7.38 -7.93 -2.80
N PHE A 74 -7.37 -8.70 -1.72
CA PHE A 74 -8.00 -10.04 -1.71
C PHE A 74 -8.92 -10.24 -0.51
N GLU A 75 -9.16 -9.22 0.31
CA GLU A 75 -10.12 -9.28 1.41
C GLU A 75 -11.54 -9.52 0.91
N GLY A 76 -11.92 -10.77 0.79
CA GLY A 76 -13.23 -11.22 0.34
C GLY A 76 -13.96 -12.05 1.39
N ASP A 77 -14.10 -11.52 2.62
CA ASP A 77 -14.78 -12.15 3.76
C ASP A 77 -16.26 -12.46 3.45
N THR A 78 -16.94 -11.57 2.75
CA THR A 78 -18.34 -11.71 2.34
C THR A 78 -18.50 -11.84 0.83
N ALA A 79 -19.62 -12.41 0.37
CA ALA A 79 -19.93 -12.52 -1.05
C ALA A 79 -20.04 -11.13 -1.73
N ALA A 80 -20.64 -10.15 -1.04
CA ALA A 80 -20.79 -8.78 -1.53
C ALA A 80 -19.41 -8.10 -1.70
N ARG A 81 -18.51 -8.26 -0.71
CA ARG A 81 -17.16 -7.72 -0.78
C ARG A 81 -16.35 -8.37 -1.89
N ALA A 82 -16.41 -9.70 -2.01
CA ALA A 82 -15.74 -10.43 -3.10
C ALA A 82 -16.27 -10.00 -4.48
N ALA A 83 -17.59 -9.77 -4.62
CA ALA A 83 -18.18 -9.28 -5.86
C ALA A 83 -17.72 -7.87 -6.25
N PHE A 84 -17.42 -7.01 -5.28
CA PHE A 84 -16.84 -5.68 -5.51
C PHE A 84 -15.34 -5.74 -5.82
N VAL A 85 -14.59 -6.55 -5.06
CA VAL A 85 -13.13 -6.63 -5.20
C VAL A 85 -12.70 -7.22 -6.54
N ARG A 86 -13.46 -8.18 -7.10
CA ARG A 86 -13.14 -8.79 -8.41
C ARG A 86 -13.04 -7.78 -9.55
N PRO A 87 -14.06 -6.94 -9.85
CA PRO A 87 -13.97 -5.93 -10.90
C PRO A 87 -12.94 -4.84 -10.59
N PHE A 88 -12.78 -4.46 -9.32
CA PHE A 88 -11.73 -3.54 -8.89
C PHE A 88 -10.33 -4.07 -9.25
N ASN A 89 -10.05 -5.32 -8.93
CA ASN A 89 -8.78 -5.97 -9.29
C ASN A 89 -8.60 -6.08 -10.81
N ALA A 90 -9.66 -6.43 -11.55
CA ALA A 90 -9.60 -6.52 -13.00
C ALA A 90 -9.25 -5.17 -13.65
N LEU A 91 -9.88 -4.07 -13.19
CA LEU A 91 -9.60 -2.72 -13.64
C LEU A 91 -8.14 -2.32 -13.34
N ASN A 92 -7.68 -2.52 -12.11
CA ASN A 92 -6.32 -2.14 -11.71
C ASN A 92 -5.23 -2.96 -12.44
N ARG A 93 -5.49 -4.24 -12.73
CA ARG A 93 -4.62 -5.06 -13.58
C ARG A 93 -4.58 -4.53 -15.02
N GLY A 94 -5.72 -4.12 -15.56
CA GLY A 94 -5.81 -3.46 -16.86
C GLY A 94 -4.98 -2.18 -16.90
N LEU A 95 -5.14 -1.31 -15.89
CA LEU A 95 -4.38 -0.07 -15.76
C LEU A 95 -2.87 -0.32 -15.64
N ALA A 96 -2.46 -1.30 -14.84
CA ALA A 96 -1.05 -1.67 -14.70
C ALA A 96 -0.43 -2.03 -16.06
N ARG A 97 -1.12 -2.89 -16.84
CA ARG A 97 -0.67 -3.31 -18.19
C ARG A 97 -0.64 -2.15 -19.18
N MET A 98 -1.69 -1.31 -19.20
CA MET A 98 -1.77 -0.18 -20.13
C MET A 98 -0.74 0.91 -19.85
N THR A 99 -0.29 1.05 -18.60
CA THR A 99 0.64 2.09 -18.19
C THR A 99 2.06 1.58 -17.97
N ASP A 100 2.30 0.29 -18.18
CA ASP A 100 3.56 -0.41 -17.89
C ASP A 100 4.07 -0.17 -16.47
N ARG A 101 3.13 -0.12 -15.52
CA ARG A 101 3.43 0.14 -14.11
C ARG A 101 3.28 -1.14 -13.29
N PRO A 102 4.12 -1.31 -12.26
CA PRO A 102 3.95 -2.39 -11.30
C PRO A 102 2.57 -2.36 -10.64
N LEU A 103 2.00 -3.54 -10.44
CA LEU A 103 0.77 -3.73 -9.66
C LEU A 103 1.15 -4.02 -8.22
N ARG A 104 0.62 -3.25 -7.28
CA ARG A 104 0.75 -3.56 -5.85
C ARG A 104 -0.23 -4.66 -5.48
N LEU A 105 0.22 -5.58 -4.63
CA LEU A 105 -0.64 -6.61 -4.03
C LEU A 105 -0.79 -6.33 -2.55
N GLY A 106 -2.01 -6.05 -2.09
CA GLY A 106 -2.35 -6.02 -0.67
C GLY A 106 -2.75 -7.43 -0.25
N ILE A 107 -1.94 -8.06 0.59
CA ILE A 107 -2.16 -9.43 1.07
C ILE A 107 -2.24 -9.39 2.60
N HIS A 108 -3.33 -9.91 3.15
CA HIS A 108 -3.50 -10.13 4.58
C HIS A 108 -3.28 -11.60 4.91
N PRO A 109 -2.88 -11.94 6.14
CA PRO A 109 -2.63 -13.32 6.52
C PRO A 109 -3.78 -14.27 6.19
N ASP A 110 -5.02 -13.82 6.40
CA ASP A 110 -6.23 -14.65 6.21
C ASP A 110 -6.72 -14.72 4.76
N ASP A 111 -6.14 -13.97 3.82
CA ASP A 111 -6.61 -13.91 2.42
C ASP A 111 -6.56 -15.27 1.72
N PHE A 112 -5.68 -16.18 2.15
CA PHE A 112 -5.59 -17.55 1.65
C PHE A 112 -6.72 -18.45 2.11
N GLU A 113 -7.50 -18.03 3.10
CA GLU A 113 -8.68 -18.75 3.61
C GLU A 113 -10.00 -18.10 3.14
N LEU A 114 -9.93 -16.94 2.51
CA LEU A 114 -11.09 -16.17 2.08
C LEU A 114 -11.55 -16.54 0.65
N ARG A 115 -12.70 -15.99 0.25
CA ARG A 115 -13.37 -16.29 -1.04
C ARG A 115 -12.54 -15.97 -2.28
N LEU A 116 -11.50 -15.16 -2.16
CA LEU A 116 -10.61 -14.75 -3.25
C LEU A 116 -9.26 -15.47 -3.23
N ALA A 117 -9.04 -16.43 -2.32
CA ALA A 117 -7.80 -17.20 -2.19
C ALA A 117 -7.30 -17.75 -3.53
N GLY A 118 -8.14 -18.47 -4.27
CA GLY A 118 -7.76 -19.02 -5.57
C GLY A 118 -7.44 -17.96 -6.64
N ALA A 119 -7.94 -16.73 -6.50
CA ALA A 119 -7.55 -15.61 -7.38
C ALA A 119 -6.17 -15.06 -7.01
N LEU A 120 -5.88 -14.96 -5.72
CA LEU A 120 -4.57 -14.60 -5.18
C LEU A 120 -3.50 -15.61 -5.60
N GLU A 121 -3.75 -16.91 -5.40
CA GLU A 121 -2.84 -18.00 -5.77
C GLU A 121 -2.49 -17.96 -7.25
N ARG A 122 -3.50 -17.83 -8.13
CA ARG A 122 -3.26 -17.71 -9.58
C ARG A 122 -2.44 -16.48 -9.94
N MET A 123 -2.61 -15.37 -9.23
CA MET A 123 -1.84 -14.16 -9.47
C MET A 123 -0.38 -14.33 -9.05
N LEU A 124 -0.13 -14.97 -7.92
CA LEU A 124 1.23 -15.29 -7.45
C LEU A 124 1.91 -16.32 -8.36
N ALA A 125 1.18 -17.35 -8.79
CA ALA A 125 1.69 -18.39 -9.70
C ALA A 125 1.99 -17.88 -11.12
N ALA A 126 1.42 -16.75 -11.53
CA ALA A 126 1.67 -16.16 -12.85
C ALA A 126 3.11 -15.61 -13.04
N GLY A 127 3.96 -15.71 -12.02
CA GLY A 127 5.40 -15.49 -12.14
C GLY A 127 5.81 -14.06 -12.40
N SER A 128 5.27 -13.11 -11.67
CA SER A 128 5.69 -11.72 -11.74
C SER A 128 6.95 -11.49 -10.93
N GLU A 129 7.89 -10.68 -11.44
CA GLU A 129 9.04 -10.23 -10.67
C GLU A 129 8.57 -9.28 -9.56
N ALA A 130 9.02 -9.53 -8.32
CA ALA A 130 8.78 -8.63 -7.20
C ALA A 130 9.72 -7.41 -7.32
N VAL A 131 9.12 -6.22 -7.40
CA VAL A 131 9.87 -4.96 -7.51
C VAL A 131 9.84 -4.24 -6.17
N PRO A 132 10.98 -4.00 -5.53
CA PRO A 132 11.02 -3.21 -4.29
C PRO A 132 10.70 -1.74 -4.55
N TYR A 133 10.09 -1.07 -3.57
CA TYR A 133 9.67 0.33 -3.69
C TYR A 133 10.82 1.30 -3.98
N GLU A 134 12.04 0.95 -3.61
CA GLU A 134 13.26 1.73 -3.89
C GLU A 134 13.50 1.91 -5.40
N ARG A 135 13.20 0.88 -6.20
CA ARG A 135 13.32 0.95 -7.65
C ARG A 135 12.24 1.78 -8.33
N LEU A 136 11.08 1.95 -7.68
CA LEU A 136 9.97 2.73 -8.26
C LEU A 136 10.24 4.22 -8.28
N ALA A 137 11.03 4.75 -7.33
CA ALA A 137 11.40 6.15 -7.26
C ALA A 137 12.39 6.55 -8.37
N SER A 138 13.18 5.62 -8.88
CA SER A 138 14.19 5.84 -9.93
C SER A 138 13.65 5.68 -11.36
N ALA A 139 12.53 5.03 -11.56
CA ALA A 139 11.97 4.77 -12.89
C ALA A 139 11.17 5.95 -13.50
N GLY A 140 11.13 7.09 -12.85
CA GLY A 140 10.39 8.28 -13.28
C GLY A 140 11.23 9.57 -13.37
N ALA A 141 12.54 9.42 -13.51
CA ALA A 141 13.48 10.52 -13.77
C ALA A 141 13.76 10.66 -15.25
#